data_9ff09441c9d8706c107aa64720422272
#
_entry.id   9ff09441c9d8706c107aa64720422272
#
_cell.length_a   1.000
_cell.length_b   1.000
_cell.length_c   1.000
_cell.angle_alpha   90.00
_cell.angle_beta   90.00
_cell.angle_gamma   90.00
#
_symmetry.space_group_name_H-M   'P 1'
#
loop_
_entity.id
_entity.type
_entity.pdbx_description
1 polymer ?
#
loop_
_entity_poly.entity_id
_entity_poly.type
_entity_poly.pdbx_seq_one_letter_code
_entity_poly.pdbx_strand_id
1 'polypeptide(L)'
;EIAEYIKNELIKENLVKAPVVTVEFANLCISVLGEVNNPGRFSIDRDKLTVLDALSMAGDLTIYGNRSKVMVLRQEGDVQRVYGLNLTSGNHVYTSPAFYLQQNDVVYVEPNAVKARQSTVNGNNVRSTSFWISLASLLTSIGILIFN
;
A
#
# COMPACT_ATOMS: atom_id res chain seq x y z
N GLU A 1 8.89 16.07 25.90
CA GLU A 1 10.34 16.44 25.85
C GLU A 1 10.61 17.72 25.05
N ILE A 2 10.29 17.78 23.71
CA ILE A 2 10.57 18.97 22.88
C ILE A 2 9.79 20.20 23.38
N ALA A 3 8.50 20.07 23.65
CA ALA A 3 7.67 21.14 24.18
C ALA A 3 8.19 21.67 25.53
N GLU A 4 8.66 20.78 26.36
CA GLU A 4 9.23 21.10 27.67
C GLU A 4 10.59 21.77 27.57
N TYR A 5 11.43 21.32 26.65
CA TYR A 5 12.69 21.98 26.32
C TYR A 5 12.48 23.41 25.83
N ILE A 6 11.58 23.61 24.86
CA ILE A 6 11.25 24.95 24.33
C ILE A 6 10.67 25.84 25.44
N LYS A 7 9.78 25.30 26.29
CA LYS A 7 9.21 26.03 27.41
C LYS A 7 10.29 26.54 28.39
N ASN A 8 11.22 25.65 28.75
CA ASN A 8 12.29 25.98 29.69
C ASN A 8 13.24 27.03 29.11
N GLU A 9 13.55 26.95 27.81
CA GLU A 9 14.41 27.93 27.15
C GLU A 9 13.74 29.30 27.05
N LEU A 10 12.43 29.35 26.74
CA LEU A 10 11.66 30.61 26.74
C LEU A 10 11.59 31.30 28.13
N ILE A 11 11.49 30.51 29.21
CA ILE A 11 11.50 31.02 30.59
C ILE A 11 12.92 31.52 30.97
N LYS A 12 13.95 30.78 30.62
CA LYS A 12 15.34 31.09 30.93
C LYS A 12 15.81 32.40 30.26
N GLU A 13 15.38 32.59 29.01
CA GLU A 13 15.65 33.85 28.26
C GLU A 13 14.75 35.04 28.69
N ASN A 14 13.88 34.85 29.69
CA ASN A 14 12.94 35.88 30.18
C ASN A 14 11.99 36.47 29.12
N LEU A 15 11.76 35.74 28.03
CA LEU A 15 10.93 36.20 26.93
C LEU A 15 9.44 36.14 27.26
N VAL A 16 9.00 35.14 28.05
CA VAL A 16 7.61 34.95 28.44
C VAL A 16 7.50 34.40 29.87
N LYS A 17 6.57 34.96 30.68
CA LYS A 17 6.47 34.58 32.09
C LYS A 17 5.84 33.21 32.39
N ALA A 18 4.94 32.71 31.55
CA ALA A 18 4.29 31.41 31.72
C ALA A 18 3.84 30.87 30.38
N PRO A 19 4.77 30.41 29.52
CA PRO A 19 4.37 29.90 28.20
C PRO A 19 3.69 28.55 28.31
N VAL A 20 2.61 28.35 27.51
CA VAL A 20 2.07 27.03 27.17
C VAL A 20 2.60 26.70 25.79
N VAL A 21 3.42 25.64 25.71
CA VAL A 21 4.01 25.19 24.44
C VAL A 21 3.36 23.89 24.03
N THR A 22 2.69 23.91 22.90
CA THR A 22 2.13 22.71 22.26
C THR A 22 2.96 22.42 21.01
N VAL A 23 3.45 21.20 20.90
CA VAL A 23 4.20 20.75 19.71
C VAL A 23 3.35 19.69 19.00
N GLU A 24 2.97 19.99 17.78
CA GLU A 24 2.20 19.09 16.93
C GLU A 24 3.00 18.77 15.65
N PHE A 25 2.86 17.57 15.14
CA PHE A 25 3.44 17.23 13.84
C PHE A 25 2.61 17.91 12.74
N ALA A 26 3.18 18.90 12.08
CA ALA A 26 2.57 19.50 10.92
C ALA A 26 2.71 18.57 9.71
N ASN A 27 1.57 18.22 9.09
CA ASN A 27 1.55 17.46 7.84
C ASN A 27 2.12 16.02 7.89
N LEU A 28 1.89 15.31 9.00
CA LEU A 28 2.15 13.88 9.00
C LEU A 28 1.26 13.24 7.93
N CYS A 29 1.85 12.54 6.97
CA CYS A 29 1.11 11.88 5.90
C CYS A 29 1.77 10.57 5.47
N ILE A 30 0.93 9.67 4.99
CA ILE A 30 1.32 8.40 4.37
C ILE A 30 0.69 8.30 2.99
N SER A 31 1.19 7.38 2.18
CA SER A 31 0.57 7.02 0.90
C SER A 31 0.13 5.57 0.92
N VAL A 32 -1.05 5.28 0.38
CA VAL A 32 -1.54 3.91 0.19
C VAL A 32 -1.78 3.70 -1.30
N LEU A 33 -1.15 2.69 -1.87
CA LEU A 33 -1.16 2.42 -3.30
C LEU A 33 -1.43 0.95 -3.60
N GLY A 34 -1.75 0.64 -4.85
CA GLY A 34 -1.99 -0.71 -5.34
C GLY A 34 -3.46 -1.12 -5.27
N GLU A 35 -3.74 -2.36 -4.94
CA GLU A 35 -5.08 -2.95 -4.97
C GLU A 35 -5.88 -2.65 -3.69
N VAL A 36 -6.17 -1.37 -3.47
CA VAL A 36 -7.08 -0.84 -2.44
C VAL A 36 -8.22 -0.07 -3.11
N ASN A 37 -9.34 0.13 -2.38
CA ASN A 37 -10.51 0.78 -2.97
C ASN A 37 -10.27 2.27 -3.26
N ASN A 38 -9.55 2.98 -2.40
CA ASN A 38 -9.25 4.41 -2.52
C ASN A 38 -7.74 4.65 -2.36
N PRO A 39 -6.93 4.41 -3.41
CA PRO A 39 -5.51 4.72 -3.34
C PRO A 39 -5.29 6.24 -3.27
N GLY A 40 -4.31 6.66 -2.48
CA GLY A 40 -4.04 8.08 -2.32
C GLY A 40 -3.05 8.40 -1.21
N ARG A 41 -2.89 9.70 -0.97
CA ARG A 41 -2.11 10.23 0.15
C ARG A 41 -3.08 10.68 1.24
N PHE A 42 -2.84 10.22 2.46
CA PHE A 42 -3.68 10.48 3.62
C PHE A 42 -2.92 11.32 4.64
N SER A 43 -3.55 12.39 5.11
CA SER A 43 -3.05 13.16 6.24
C SER A 43 -3.45 12.50 7.55
N ILE A 44 -2.57 12.53 8.53
CA ILE A 44 -2.73 11.86 9.81
C ILE A 44 -2.78 12.92 10.89
N ASP A 45 -3.81 12.86 11.73
CA ASP A 45 -4.10 13.77 12.83
C ASP A 45 -3.80 13.18 14.22
N ARG A 46 -3.09 12.04 14.25
CA ARG A 46 -2.81 11.29 15.48
C ARG A 46 -1.34 10.88 15.57
N ASP A 47 -0.86 10.67 16.79
CA ASP A 47 0.56 10.37 17.05
C ASP A 47 1.01 8.99 16.58
N LYS A 48 0.07 8.05 16.48
CA LYS A 48 0.35 6.66 16.08
C LYS A 48 -0.67 6.21 15.05
N LEU A 49 -0.18 5.71 13.95
CA LEU A 49 -0.97 5.10 12.89
C LEU A 49 -0.44 3.70 12.62
N THR A 50 -1.33 2.73 12.57
CA THR A 50 -0.97 1.36 12.17
C THR A 50 -1.17 1.15 10.66
N VAL A 51 -0.53 0.12 10.12
CA VAL A 51 -0.78 -0.28 8.72
C VAL A 51 -2.26 -0.66 8.49
N LEU A 52 -2.93 -1.20 9.50
CA LEU A 52 -4.35 -1.56 9.42
C LEU A 52 -5.23 -0.31 9.36
N ASP A 53 -4.90 0.74 10.13
CA ASP A 53 -5.60 2.02 10.05
C ASP A 53 -5.45 2.64 8.65
N ALA A 54 -4.24 2.61 8.10
CA ALA A 54 -3.96 3.12 6.76
C ALA A 54 -4.77 2.39 5.68
N LEU A 55 -4.85 1.07 5.76
CA LEU A 55 -5.68 0.26 4.84
C LEU A 55 -7.16 0.56 5.04
N SER A 56 -7.63 0.75 6.28
CA SER A 56 -9.00 1.16 6.56
C SER A 56 -9.34 2.53 5.97
N MET A 57 -8.43 3.52 6.08
CA MET A 57 -8.59 4.84 5.44
C MET A 57 -8.67 4.74 3.91
N ALA A 58 -7.95 3.80 3.32
CA ALA A 58 -8.01 3.49 1.89
C ALA A 58 -9.23 2.62 1.48
N GLY A 59 -10.15 2.33 2.42
CA GLY A 59 -11.35 1.54 2.16
C GLY A 59 -11.11 0.04 2.02
N ASP A 60 -10.04 -0.47 2.64
CA ASP A 60 -9.57 -1.87 2.58
C ASP A 60 -9.09 -2.29 1.16
N LEU A 61 -8.57 -3.50 1.07
CA LEU A 61 -8.11 -4.11 -0.17
C LEU A 61 -9.30 -4.43 -1.08
N THR A 62 -9.08 -4.30 -2.39
CA THR A 62 -10.05 -4.84 -3.37
C THR A 62 -10.07 -6.37 -3.35
N ILE A 63 -11.03 -6.97 -4.05
CA ILE A 63 -11.09 -8.44 -4.24
C ILE A 63 -9.86 -8.97 -5.00
N TYR A 64 -9.12 -8.09 -5.64
CA TYR A 64 -7.89 -8.42 -6.36
C TYR A 64 -6.63 -8.17 -5.53
N GLY A 65 -6.74 -7.57 -4.36
CA GLY A 65 -5.63 -7.30 -3.45
C GLY A 65 -5.10 -8.58 -2.81
N ASN A 66 -3.77 -8.73 -2.78
CA ASN A 66 -3.12 -9.87 -2.17
C ASN A 66 -2.83 -9.61 -0.69
N ARG A 67 -3.68 -10.13 0.21
CA ARG A 67 -3.53 -9.95 1.67
C ARG A 67 -2.25 -10.56 2.24
N SER A 68 -1.63 -11.50 1.55
CA SER A 68 -0.36 -12.09 1.99
C SER A 68 0.88 -11.32 1.54
N LYS A 69 0.69 -10.31 0.67
CA LYS A 69 1.76 -9.52 0.07
C LYS A 69 1.45 -8.02 0.11
N VAL A 70 1.42 -7.49 1.31
CA VAL A 70 1.39 -6.05 1.57
C VAL A 70 2.81 -5.61 1.90
N MET A 71 3.25 -4.50 1.38
CA MET A 71 4.58 -3.96 1.61
C MET A 71 4.49 -2.56 2.19
N VAL A 72 5.39 -2.25 3.12
CA VAL A 72 5.64 -0.88 3.59
C VAL A 72 7.02 -0.46 3.12
N LEU A 73 7.08 0.59 2.32
CA LEU A 73 8.31 1.21 1.88
C LEU A 73 8.58 2.41 2.78
N ARG A 74 9.75 2.40 3.42
CA ARG A 74 10.19 3.42 4.39
C ARG A 74 11.54 3.96 4.01
N GLN A 75 11.68 5.27 4.08
CA GLN A 75 12.98 5.93 3.96
C GLN A 75 13.63 6.01 5.35
N GLU A 76 14.78 5.35 5.53
CA GLU A 76 15.58 5.39 6.73
C GLU A 76 16.94 6.04 6.44
N GLY A 77 17.05 7.32 6.70
CA GLY A 77 18.20 8.11 6.26
C GLY A 77 18.33 8.10 4.74
N ASP A 78 19.46 7.64 4.21
CA ASP A 78 19.71 7.56 2.76
C ASP A 78 19.31 6.20 2.14
N VAL A 79 18.75 5.28 2.95
CA VAL A 79 18.38 3.93 2.49
C VAL A 79 16.86 3.76 2.45
N GLN A 80 16.36 3.21 1.36
CA GLN A 80 14.98 2.75 1.29
C GLN A 80 14.88 1.30 1.75
N ARG A 81 13.99 1.04 2.70
CA ARG A 81 13.67 -0.31 3.19
C ARG A 81 12.26 -0.73 2.81
N VAL A 82 12.14 -2.01 2.51
CA VAL A 82 10.85 -2.64 2.20
C VAL A 82 10.55 -3.69 3.25
N TYR A 83 9.40 -3.55 3.92
CA TYR A 83 8.90 -4.47 4.92
C TYR A 83 7.71 -5.23 4.36
N GLY A 84 7.84 -6.54 4.22
CA GLY A 84 6.75 -7.42 3.82
C GLY A 84 5.82 -7.72 4.99
N LEU A 85 4.52 -7.64 4.76
CA LEU A 85 3.47 -7.91 5.72
C LEU A 85 2.49 -8.95 5.16
N ASN A 86 2.16 -9.93 5.99
CA ASN A 86 1.13 -10.91 5.66
C ASN A 86 -0.09 -10.70 6.56
N LEU A 87 -1.15 -10.10 6.00
CA LEU A 87 -2.38 -9.81 6.72
C LEU A 87 -3.24 -11.05 7.00
N THR A 88 -2.90 -12.21 6.42
CA THR A 88 -3.60 -13.47 6.72
C THR A 88 -3.14 -14.11 8.03
N SER A 89 -2.04 -13.61 8.61
CA SER A 89 -1.48 -14.08 9.87
C SER A 89 -1.30 -12.89 10.82
N GLY A 90 -2.13 -12.82 11.86
CA GLY A 90 -2.10 -11.73 12.84
C GLY A 90 -0.73 -11.57 13.51
N ASN A 91 -0.07 -12.66 13.89
CA ASN A 91 1.25 -12.60 14.52
C ASN A 91 2.29 -11.89 13.63
N HIS A 92 2.28 -12.15 12.33
CA HIS A 92 3.20 -11.52 11.39
C HIS A 92 3.00 -10.00 11.28
N VAL A 93 1.77 -9.55 11.39
CA VAL A 93 1.45 -8.12 11.29
C VAL A 93 1.94 -7.39 12.54
N TYR A 94 1.56 -7.89 13.73
CA TYR A 94 1.86 -7.21 15.01
C TYR A 94 3.33 -7.23 15.39
N THR A 95 4.10 -8.21 14.95
CA THR A 95 5.54 -8.31 15.23
C THR A 95 6.41 -7.57 14.22
N SER A 96 5.83 -7.05 13.15
CA SER A 96 6.57 -6.32 12.13
C SER A 96 7.09 -4.98 12.62
N PRO A 97 8.34 -4.60 12.33
CA PRO A 97 8.86 -3.26 12.60
C PRO A 97 8.07 -2.14 11.90
N ALA A 98 7.35 -2.47 10.82
CA ALA A 98 6.53 -1.55 10.05
C ALA A 98 5.05 -1.58 10.44
N PHE A 99 4.67 -2.23 11.55
CA PHE A 99 3.30 -2.22 12.05
C PHE A 99 2.82 -0.80 12.34
N TYR A 100 3.65 0.00 13.02
CA TYR A 100 3.44 1.43 13.18
C TYR A 100 4.08 2.17 12.02
N LEU A 101 3.26 2.93 11.31
CA LEU A 101 3.71 3.73 10.18
C LEU A 101 4.40 5.01 10.64
N GLN A 102 5.35 5.45 9.84
CA GLN A 102 6.08 6.70 10.01
C GLN A 102 5.71 7.68 8.90
N GLN A 103 6.11 8.93 9.08
CA GLN A 103 5.90 9.97 8.08
C GLN A 103 6.49 9.58 6.73
N ASN A 104 5.73 9.80 5.66
CA ASN A 104 6.06 9.49 4.28
C ASN A 104 6.20 8.00 3.96
N ASP A 105 5.79 7.10 4.85
CA ASP A 105 5.69 5.68 4.50
C ASP A 105 4.73 5.48 3.33
N VAL A 106 5.06 4.52 2.48
CA VAL A 106 4.19 4.08 1.39
C VAL A 106 3.74 2.65 1.66
N VAL A 107 2.44 2.46 1.86
CA VAL A 107 1.82 1.13 1.95
C VAL A 107 1.41 0.70 0.55
N TYR A 108 1.97 -0.39 0.07
CA TYR A 108 1.67 -0.92 -1.25
C TYR A 108 1.04 -2.31 -1.17
N VAL A 109 -0.10 -2.48 -1.80
CA VAL A 109 -0.81 -3.76 -1.89
C VAL A 109 -0.62 -4.36 -3.27
N GLU A 110 0.06 -5.52 -3.33
CA GLU A 110 0.25 -6.23 -4.59
C GLU A 110 -1.08 -6.76 -5.15
N PRO A 111 -1.27 -6.77 -6.48
CA PRO A 111 -2.37 -7.46 -7.10
C PRO A 111 -2.22 -8.98 -6.97
N ASN A 112 -3.33 -9.69 -6.91
CA ASN A 112 -3.33 -11.15 -6.98
C ASN A 112 -2.95 -11.65 -8.38
N ALA A 113 -2.69 -12.96 -8.51
CA ALA A 113 -2.26 -13.57 -9.76
C ALA A 113 -3.27 -13.42 -10.92
N VAL A 114 -4.54 -13.21 -10.64
CA VAL A 114 -5.59 -12.98 -11.66
C VAL A 114 -5.43 -11.59 -12.26
N LYS A 115 -5.37 -10.57 -11.42
CA LYS A 115 -5.21 -9.18 -11.84
C LYS A 115 -3.85 -8.95 -12.49
N ALA A 116 -2.78 -9.52 -11.95
CA ALA A 116 -1.43 -9.43 -12.51
C ALA A 116 -1.37 -9.98 -13.94
N ARG A 117 -2.07 -11.08 -14.23
CA ARG A 117 -2.18 -11.61 -15.60
C ARG A 117 -3.00 -10.73 -16.53
N GLN A 118 -4.07 -10.12 -16.04
CA GLN A 118 -4.91 -9.20 -16.84
C GLN A 118 -4.16 -7.93 -17.27
N SER A 119 -3.18 -7.50 -16.50
CA SER A 119 -2.37 -6.32 -16.80
C SER A 119 -1.29 -6.57 -17.88
N THR A 120 -1.02 -7.82 -18.25
CA THR A 120 -0.08 -8.15 -19.31
C THR A 120 -0.80 -8.38 -20.65
N VAL A 121 -0.25 -7.84 -21.74
CA VAL A 121 -0.84 -7.85 -23.10
C VAL A 121 -1.24 -9.26 -23.56
N ASN A 122 -0.55 -10.30 -23.10
CA ASN A 122 -0.81 -11.71 -23.46
C ASN A 122 -1.35 -12.58 -22.33
N GLY A 123 -1.69 -11.98 -21.17
CA GLY A 123 -1.97 -12.75 -19.96
C GLY A 123 -3.18 -13.66 -20.02
N ASN A 124 -4.14 -13.41 -20.91
CA ASN A 124 -5.38 -14.17 -21.02
C ASN A 124 -5.65 -14.80 -22.41
N ASN A 125 -4.91 -14.40 -23.46
CA ASN A 125 -5.24 -14.83 -24.83
C ASN A 125 -5.20 -16.36 -25.02
N VAL A 126 -4.18 -17.03 -24.47
CA VAL A 126 -4.01 -18.50 -24.62
C VAL A 126 -4.95 -19.31 -23.70
N ARG A 127 -5.49 -18.69 -22.65
CA ARG A 127 -6.44 -19.35 -21.71
C ARG A 127 -7.90 -19.01 -21.98
N SER A 128 -8.18 -18.11 -22.92
CA SER A 128 -9.55 -17.77 -23.29
C SER A 128 -10.18 -18.94 -24.06
N THR A 129 -11.34 -19.36 -23.61
CA THR A 129 -12.18 -20.36 -24.31
C THR A 129 -12.46 -19.92 -25.74
N SER A 130 -12.63 -18.61 -25.96
CA SER A 130 -12.85 -18.00 -27.28
C SER A 130 -11.67 -18.21 -28.23
N PHE A 131 -10.43 -18.17 -27.73
CA PHE A 131 -9.23 -18.45 -28.54
C PHE A 131 -9.25 -19.89 -29.07
N TRP A 132 -9.55 -20.86 -28.22
CA TRP A 132 -9.58 -22.26 -28.60
C TRP A 132 -10.74 -22.57 -29.55
N ILE A 133 -11.92 -21.95 -29.33
CA ILE A 133 -13.06 -22.07 -30.23
C ILE A 133 -12.73 -21.50 -31.61
N SER A 134 -12.11 -20.32 -31.68
CA SER A 134 -11.69 -19.69 -32.94
C SER A 134 -10.65 -20.54 -33.68
N LEU A 135 -9.69 -21.10 -32.96
CA LEU A 135 -8.68 -21.98 -33.53
C LEU A 135 -9.27 -23.27 -34.08
N ALA A 136 -10.22 -23.89 -33.33
CA ALA A 136 -10.91 -25.08 -33.78
C ALA A 136 -11.77 -24.83 -35.04
N SER A 137 -12.47 -23.69 -35.10
CA SER A 137 -13.28 -23.34 -36.28
C SER A 137 -12.42 -23.05 -37.51
N LEU A 138 -11.23 -22.45 -37.32
CA LEU A 138 -10.26 -22.22 -38.40
C LEU A 138 -9.74 -23.57 -38.96
N LEU A 139 -9.41 -24.51 -38.08
CA LEU A 139 -8.90 -25.81 -38.48
C LEU A 139 -9.97 -26.64 -39.20
N THR A 140 -11.23 -26.59 -38.76
CA THR A 140 -12.35 -27.26 -39.46
C THR A 140 -12.60 -26.65 -40.84
N SER A 141 -12.52 -25.32 -40.98
CA SER A 141 -12.69 -24.64 -42.28
C SER A 141 -11.60 -25.02 -43.27
N ILE A 142 -10.35 -25.11 -42.80
CA ILE A 142 -9.23 -25.57 -43.63
C ILE A 142 -9.38 -27.05 -44.05
N GLY A 143 -9.84 -27.90 -43.07
CA GLY A 143 -10.09 -29.31 -43.34
C GLY A 143 -11.13 -29.51 -44.42
N ILE A 144 -12.26 -28.79 -44.39
CA ILE A 144 -13.28 -28.86 -45.44
C ILE A 144 -12.72 -28.40 -46.79
N LEU A 145 -11.89 -27.40 -46.83
CA LEU A 145 -11.29 -26.88 -48.09
C LEU A 145 -10.33 -27.87 -48.74
N ILE A 146 -9.61 -28.70 -47.97
CA ILE A 146 -8.62 -29.65 -48.46
C ILE A 146 -9.27 -30.97 -48.90
N PHE A 147 -10.38 -31.37 -48.25
CA PHE A 147 -11.02 -32.65 -48.50
C PHE A 147 -12.29 -32.57 -49.41
N ASN A 148 -12.62 -31.40 -49.91
CA ASN A 148 -13.67 -31.19 -50.88
C ASN A 148 -13.06 -30.78 -52.24
#